data_c968ae7eab56e4c02414d7d4d53d4ae3
#
_entry.id   c968ae7eab56e4c02414d7d4d53d4ae3
#
_cell.length_a   1.000
_cell.length_b   1.000
_cell.length_c   1.000
_cell.angle_alpha   90.00
_cell.angle_beta   90.00
_cell.angle_gamma   90.00
#
_symmetry.space_group_name_H-M   'P 1'
#
loop_
_entity.id
_entity.type
_entity.pdbx_description
1 polymer ?
#
loop_
_entity_poly.entity_id
_entity_poly.type
_entity_poly.pdbx_seq_one_letter_code
_entity_poly.pdbx_strand_id
1 'polypeptide(L)'
;TFDADGNGTQDIVFYNSTTGVVKVKQHDNATVLGEYDITTLLPGSGTLRVVAAVDANNDGDDELALYNSATGQVSAWNVMGTTVSNTITYANTQVTSPSYTLVSTKTDFNDDGLADLLWHNPTPTGIFSVWFMNGTTRLGTGSFLPFTRPIQDQINGLLWGCGVAM
;
A
#
# COMPACT_ATOMS: atom_id res chain seq x y z
N THR A 1 -3.41 3.39 11.17
CA THR A 1 -3.26 4.86 11.21
C THR A 1 -1.80 5.22 11.22
N PHE A 2 -1.32 5.92 10.19
CA PHE A 2 0.09 6.29 10.12
C PHE A 2 0.39 7.46 11.06
N ASP A 3 1.21 7.18 12.06
CA ASP A 3 1.67 8.12 13.09
C ASP A 3 3.20 8.02 13.13
N ALA A 4 3.88 8.93 12.44
CA ALA A 4 5.32 8.87 12.25
C ALA A 4 6.13 9.30 13.47
N ASP A 5 5.55 10.09 14.38
CA ASP A 5 6.25 10.61 15.56
C ASP A 5 5.79 9.98 16.88
N GLY A 6 4.78 9.09 16.83
CA GLY A 6 4.28 8.36 17.99
C GLY A 6 3.46 9.22 18.96
N ASN A 7 2.89 10.34 18.47
CA ASN A 7 2.12 11.25 19.31
C ASN A 7 0.63 10.85 19.48
N GLY A 8 0.19 9.77 18.82
CA GLY A 8 -1.17 9.25 18.84
C GLY A 8 -2.12 9.95 17.86
N THR A 9 -1.64 10.87 17.04
CA THR A 9 -2.41 11.51 15.97
C THR A 9 -1.91 11.09 14.60
N GLN A 10 -2.81 11.09 13.60
CA GLN A 10 -2.44 10.66 12.25
C GLN A 10 -1.65 11.73 11.51
N ASP A 11 -0.61 11.31 10.83
CA ASP A 11 0.19 12.11 9.94
C ASP A 11 -0.24 11.96 8.48
N ILE A 12 0.13 12.94 7.66
CA ILE A 12 -0.18 12.93 6.22
C ILE A 12 1.08 12.66 5.42
N VAL A 13 0.99 11.65 4.54
CA VAL A 13 2.05 11.33 3.60
C VAL A 13 1.74 11.95 2.24
N PHE A 14 2.69 12.68 1.70
CA PHE A 14 2.65 13.21 0.33
C PHE A 14 3.66 12.45 -0.52
N TYR A 15 3.20 11.97 -1.65
CA TYR A 15 4.05 11.31 -2.63
C TYR A 15 3.97 12.01 -3.98
N ASN A 16 5.13 12.39 -4.51
CA ASN A 16 5.23 12.94 -5.86
C ASN A 16 5.61 11.82 -6.84
N SER A 17 4.64 11.37 -7.65
CA SER A 17 4.83 10.25 -8.58
C SER A 17 5.81 10.55 -9.72
N THR A 18 6.12 11.82 -9.99
CA THR A 18 7.06 12.22 -11.04
C THR A 18 8.50 12.21 -10.53
N THR A 19 8.71 12.72 -9.32
CA THR A 19 10.05 12.86 -8.74
C THR A 19 10.42 11.73 -7.80
N GLY A 20 9.44 10.92 -7.34
CA GLY A 20 9.61 9.92 -6.31
C GLY A 20 9.77 10.48 -4.89
N VAL A 21 9.58 11.79 -4.71
CA VAL A 21 9.71 12.43 -3.40
C VAL A 21 8.58 12.01 -2.48
N VAL A 22 8.92 11.56 -1.29
CA VAL A 22 8.00 11.25 -0.20
C VAL A 22 8.22 12.22 0.94
N LYS A 23 7.16 12.88 1.39
CA LYS A 23 7.18 13.79 2.52
C LYS A 23 6.15 13.36 3.56
N VAL A 24 6.50 13.51 4.81
CA VAL A 24 5.59 13.33 5.95
C VAL A 24 5.31 14.69 6.55
N LYS A 25 4.03 15.00 6.73
CA LYS A 25 3.56 16.17 7.43
C LYS A 25 2.98 15.74 8.77
N GLN A 26 3.71 16.05 9.82
CA GLN A 26 3.35 15.68 11.17
C GLN A 26 2.29 16.61 11.75
N HIS A 27 1.33 16.03 12.44
CA HIS A 27 0.20 16.72 13.04
C HIS A 27 0.04 16.36 14.52
N ASP A 28 -0.45 17.35 15.28
CA ASP A 28 -1.12 17.12 16.56
C ASP A 28 -2.56 17.63 16.39
N ASN A 29 -3.50 16.70 16.22
CA ASN A 29 -4.88 17.01 15.83
C ASN A 29 -4.92 17.88 14.55
N ALA A 30 -5.40 19.13 14.65
CA ALA A 30 -5.46 20.06 13.53
C ALA A 30 -4.20 20.94 13.39
N THR A 31 -3.21 20.78 14.27
CA THR A 31 -1.99 21.60 14.26
C THR A 31 -0.88 20.90 13.49
N VAL A 32 -0.29 21.59 12.52
CA VAL A 32 0.90 21.11 11.81
C VAL A 32 2.12 21.32 12.70
N LEU A 33 2.84 20.24 13.01
CA LEU A 33 4.07 20.28 13.80
C LEU A 33 5.30 20.48 12.90
N GLY A 34 5.30 19.88 11.72
CA GLY A 34 6.40 19.98 10.76
C GLY A 34 6.14 19.24 9.47
N GLU A 35 7.00 19.47 8.48
CA GLU A 35 7.01 18.74 7.20
C GLU A 35 8.44 18.27 6.91
N TYR A 36 8.60 16.99 6.63
CA TYR A 36 9.89 16.34 6.50
C TYR A 36 9.97 15.54 5.20
N ASP A 37 11.10 15.66 4.50
CA ASP A 37 11.41 14.86 3.32
C ASP A 37 12.12 13.58 3.76
N ILE A 38 11.46 12.43 3.55
CA ILE A 38 12.02 11.11 3.87
C ILE A 38 12.62 10.40 2.65
N THR A 39 12.63 11.06 1.50
CA THR A 39 13.09 10.50 0.21
C THR A 39 14.59 10.29 0.14
N THR A 40 15.38 10.99 0.95
CA THR A 40 16.85 10.83 0.98
C THR A 40 17.26 9.40 1.36
N LEU A 41 16.31 8.61 1.80
CA LEU A 41 16.49 7.21 2.21
C LEU A 41 16.19 6.21 1.08
N LEU A 42 15.65 6.69 -0.07
CA LEU A 42 15.36 5.85 -1.23
C LEU A 42 16.60 5.71 -2.12
N PRO A 43 17.11 4.51 -2.31
CA PRO A 43 18.04 4.27 -3.39
C PRO A 43 17.29 4.33 -4.73
N GLY A 44 17.48 5.43 -5.46
CA GLY A 44 17.19 5.48 -6.90
C GLY A 44 15.74 5.65 -7.32
N SER A 45 15.39 6.90 -7.59
CA SER A 45 14.55 7.39 -8.70
C SER A 45 13.30 6.60 -9.10
N GLY A 46 12.16 7.27 -9.10
CA GLY A 46 11.05 7.09 -10.09
C GLY A 46 10.31 5.75 -10.18
N THR A 47 10.88 4.68 -9.66
CA THR A 47 10.31 3.33 -9.70
C THR A 47 9.62 2.90 -8.42
N LEU A 48 9.94 3.53 -7.30
CA LEU A 48 9.27 3.28 -6.03
C LEU A 48 8.02 4.15 -5.92
N ARG A 49 6.93 3.55 -5.50
CA ARG A 49 5.64 4.22 -5.26
C ARG A 49 5.18 3.91 -3.86
N VAL A 50 4.77 4.92 -3.12
CA VAL A 50 4.00 4.73 -1.89
C VAL A 50 2.59 4.32 -2.28
N VAL A 51 2.11 3.25 -1.69
CA VAL A 51 0.78 2.67 -1.99
C VAL A 51 -0.20 2.99 -0.88
N ALA A 52 0.17 2.72 0.37
CA ALA A 52 -0.68 2.92 1.54
C ALA A 52 0.17 2.97 2.81
N ALA A 53 -0.46 3.32 3.92
CA ALA A 53 0.03 3.00 5.24
C ALA A 53 -0.71 1.74 5.74
N VAL A 54 -0.03 0.77 6.28
CA VAL A 54 -0.55 -0.54 6.70
C VAL A 54 0.32 -1.12 7.80
N ASP A 55 -0.28 -1.74 8.80
CA ASP A 55 0.45 -2.56 9.76
C ASP A 55 0.93 -3.84 9.05
N ALA A 56 2.15 -3.80 8.52
CA ALA A 56 2.71 -4.85 7.68
C ALA A 56 3.34 -5.99 8.50
N ASN A 57 3.67 -5.73 9.75
CA ASN A 57 4.34 -6.68 10.63
C ASN A 57 3.47 -7.15 11.80
N ASN A 58 2.24 -6.61 11.93
CA ASN A 58 1.26 -6.87 12.99
C ASN A 58 1.75 -6.45 14.39
N ASP A 59 2.46 -5.32 14.48
CA ASP A 59 2.89 -4.75 15.76
C ASP A 59 1.93 -3.67 16.30
N GLY A 60 0.96 -3.26 15.51
CA GLY A 60 -0.06 -2.27 15.84
C GLY A 60 0.21 -0.88 15.28
N ASP A 61 1.39 -0.65 14.73
CA ASP A 61 1.77 0.60 14.08
C ASP A 61 1.74 0.44 12.55
N ASP A 62 1.34 1.48 11.84
CA ASP A 62 1.30 1.44 10.37
C ASP A 62 2.68 1.76 9.76
N GLU A 63 3.16 0.91 8.86
CA GLU A 63 4.28 1.18 7.97
C GLU A 63 3.83 1.81 6.66
N LEU A 64 4.74 2.48 5.95
CA LEU A 64 4.52 2.88 4.56
C LEU A 64 4.80 1.71 3.61
N ALA A 65 3.75 1.17 3.01
CA ALA A 65 3.87 0.17 1.96
C ALA A 65 4.33 0.81 0.64
N LEU A 66 5.37 0.23 0.05
CA LEU A 66 6.00 0.68 -1.19
C LEU A 66 6.01 -0.44 -2.22
N TYR A 67 5.82 -0.04 -3.46
CA TYR A 67 5.94 -0.91 -4.63
C TYR A 67 7.02 -0.40 -5.58
N ASN A 68 7.96 -1.26 -5.93
CA ASN A 68 8.97 -0.99 -6.94
C ASN A 68 8.51 -1.52 -8.29
N SER A 69 8.10 -0.63 -9.19
CA SER A 69 7.59 -1.02 -10.52
C SER A 69 8.64 -1.59 -11.45
N ALA A 70 9.94 -1.38 -11.20
CA ALA A 70 11.01 -1.94 -12.01
C ALA A 70 11.32 -3.40 -11.65
N THR A 71 11.19 -3.76 -10.36
CA THR A 71 11.50 -5.10 -9.86
C THR A 71 10.27 -5.92 -9.50
N GLY A 72 9.09 -5.29 -9.38
CA GLY A 72 7.87 -5.92 -8.89
C GLY A 72 7.87 -6.20 -7.38
N GLN A 73 8.86 -5.69 -6.65
CA GLN A 73 9.01 -5.93 -5.22
C GLN A 73 8.10 -5.02 -4.40
N VAL A 74 7.43 -5.61 -3.40
CA VAL A 74 6.72 -4.89 -2.33
C VAL A 74 7.61 -4.85 -1.10
N SER A 75 7.65 -3.71 -0.46
CA SER A 75 8.32 -3.51 0.84
C SER A 75 7.49 -2.58 1.72
N ALA A 76 7.79 -2.55 3.00
CA ALA A 76 7.21 -1.61 3.94
C ALA A 76 8.32 -0.89 4.69
N TRP A 77 8.12 0.38 4.97
CA TRP A 77 9.03 1.20 5.74
C TRP A 77 8.41 1.56 7.06
N ASN A 78 9.09 1.16 8.13
CA ASN A 78 8.80 1.70 9.44
C ASN A 78 9.46 3.09 9.53
N VAL A 79 8.63 4.12 9.65
CA VAL A 79 9.06 5.52 9.72
C VAL A 79 8.89 6.02 11.14
N MET A 80 9.99 6.51 11.71
CA MET A 80 10.00 7.14 13.03
C MET A 80 10.52 8.57 12.93
N GLY A 81 9.62 9.52 13.15
CA GLY A 81 9.94 10.93 12.98
C GLY A 81 10.32 11.25 11.54
N THR A 82 11.58 11.56 11.31
CA THR A 82 12.12 11.93 10.00
C THR A 82 12.97 10.84 9.36
N THR A 83 13.00 9.65 9.95
CA THR A 83 13.90 8.57 9.53
C THR A 83 13.12 7.29 9.26
N VAL A 84 13.60 6.51 8.28
CA VAL A 84 13.19 5.11 8.13
C VAL A 84 14.03 4.28 9.08
N SER A 85 13.40 3.74 10.12
CA SER A 85 14.09 2.95 11.14
C SER A 85 14.34 1.52 10.67
N ASN A 86 13.45 0.98 9.84
CA ASN A 86 13.52 -0.37 9.31
C ASN A 86 12.85 -0.47 7.94
N THR A 87 13.33 -1.42 7.13
CA THR A 87 12.70 -1.81 5.86
C THR A 87 12.33 -3.28 5.91
N ILE A 88 11.05 -3.56 5.74
CA ILE A 88 10.49 -4.90 5.71
C ILE A 88 10.25 -5.27 4.24
N THR A 89 10.78 -6.40 3.79
CA THR A 89 10.56 -6.90 2.45
C THR A 89 9.50 -7.99 2.49
N TYR A 90 8.45 -7.81 1.68
CA TYR A 90 7.42 -8.84 1.54
C TYR A 90 7.98 -10.05 0.81
N ALA A 91 7.88 -11.21 1.43
CA ALA A 91 8.38 -12.46 0.87
C ALA A 91 7.48 -12.92 -0.30
N ASN A 92 8.13 -13.41 -1.38
CA ASN A 92 7.45 -13.97 -2.55
C ASN A 92 6.47 -13.02 -3.25
N THR A 93 6.69 -11.71 -3.16
CA THR A 93 5.82 -10.69 -3.74
C THR A 93 6.35 -10.11 -5.05
N GLN A 94 7.36 -10.72 -5.65
CA GLN A 94 7.86 -10.28 -6.94
C GLN A 94 6.83 -10.54 -8.04
N VAL A 95 6.30 -9.48 -8.62
CA VAL A 95 5.44 -9.56 -9.81
C VAL A 95 6.35 -9.62 -11.02
N THR A 96 6.34 -10.75 -11.69
CA THR A 96 7.18 -10.97 -12.89
C THR A 96 6.63 -10.27 -14.15
N SER A 97 5.39 -9.80 -14.10
CA SER A 97 4.76 -9.08 -15.22
C SER A 97 4.71 -7.59 -14.95
N PRO A 98 5.35 -6.75 -15.76
CA PRO A 98 5.34 -5.29 -15.59
C PRO A 98 3.95 -4.67 -15.81
N SER A 99 2.98 -5.45 -16.26
CA SER A 99 1.61 -5.00 -16.50
C SER A 99 0.76 -4.86 -15.23
N TYR A 100 1.19 -5.46 -14.10
CA TYR A 100 0.45 -5.36 -12.85
C TYR A 100 0.89 -4.14 -12.05
N THR A 101 -0.09 -3.47 -11.46
CA THR A 101 0.11 -2.36 -10.52
C THR A 101 -0.52 -2.72 -9.18
N LEU A 102 0.19 -2.49 -8.09
CA LEU A 102 -0.36 -2.65 -6.75
C LEU A 102 -1.37 -1.52 -6.48
N VAL A 103 -2.59 -1.89 -6.09
CA VAL A 103 -3.72 -0.97 -5.91
C VAL A 103 -4.01 -0.72 -4.44
N SER A 104 -3.94 -1.77 -3.63
CA SER A 104 -4.25 -1.70 -2.20
C SER A 104 -3.43 -2.71 -1.40
N THR A 105 -3.18 -2.35 -0.15
CA THR A 105 -2.51 -3.16 0.86
C THR A 105 -3.26 -3.16 2.19
N LYS A 106 -4.53 -2.70 2.21
CA LYS A 106 -5.32 -2.50 3.44
C LYS A 106 -6.60 -3.32 3.53
N THR A 107 -6.91 -4.09 2.50
CA THR A 107 -8.18 -4.82 2.44
C THR A 107 -7.92 -6.29 2.78
N ASP A 108 -8.69 -6.81 3.73
CA ASP A 108 -8.79 -8.23 4.01
C ASP A 108 -9.83 -8.83 3.04
N PHE A 109 -9.40 -9.69 2.14
CA PHE A 109 -10.25 -10.30 1.12
C PHE A 109 -10.74 -11.70 1.48
N ASN A 110 -10.11 -12.34 2.45
CA ASN A 110 -10.45 -13.71 2.88
C ASN A 110 -11.04 -13.78 4.29
N ASP A 111 -11.19 -12.62 4.95
CA ASP A 111 -11.80 -12.47 6.28
C ASP A 111 -10.99 -13.19 7.39
N ASP A 112 -9.65 -13.17 7.25
CA ASP A 112 -8.73 -13.74 8.23
C ASP A 112 -8.18 -12.72 9.25
N GLY A 113 -8.58 -11.47 9.11
CA GLY A 113 -8.18 -10.35 9.97
C GLY A 113 -6.88 -9.67 9.53
N LEU A 114 -6.27 -10.11 8.43
CA LEU A 114 -5.01 -9.57 7.91
C LEU A 114 -5.23 -8.84 6.59
N ALA A 115 -4.40 -7.86 6.32
CA ALA A 115 -4.48 -7.09 5.09
C ALA A 115 -3.82 -7.83 3.92
N ASP A 116 -4.53 -7.88 2.79
CA ASP A 116 -4.10 -8.52 1.55
C ASP A 116 -3.58 -7.53 0.51
N LEU A 117 -2.90 -8.02 -0.53
CA LEU A 117 -2.43 -7.22 -1.64
C LEU A 117 -3.37 -7.33 -2.84
N LEU A 118 -3.93 -6.20 -3.27
CA LEU A 118 -4.75 -6.13 -4.47
C LEU A 118 -3.91 -5.61 -5.64
N TRP A 119 -3.87 -6.38 -6.71
CA TRP A 119 -3.19 -6.07 -7.96
C TRP A 119 -4.18 -5.83 -9.08
N HIS A 120 -3.85 -4.91 -9.97
CA HIS A 120 -4.60 -4.62 -11.18
C HIS A 120 -3.72 -4.73 -12.42
N ASN A 121 -4.18 -5.48 -13.42
CA ASN A 121 -3.60 -5.49 -14.76
C ASN A 121 -4.57 -4.78 -15.73
N PRO A 122 -4.24 -3.58 -16.20
CA PRO A 122 -5.13 -2.81 -17.06
C PRO A 122 -5.24 -3.35 -18.49
N THR A 123 -4.41 -4.33 -18.91
CA THR A 123 -4.35 -4.84 -20.29
C THR A 123 -5.14 -6.12 -20.47
N PRO A 124 -5.72 -6.32 -21.62
CA PRO A 124 -6.89 -5.66 -22.20
C PRO A 124 -8.16 -6.00 -21.44
N THR A 125 -8.08 -6.84 -20.41
CA THR A 125 -9.21 -7.45 -19.68
C THR A 125 -9.48 -6.84 -18.33
N GLY A 126 -8.59 -5.96 -17.81
CA GLY A 126 -8.78 -5.32 -16.52
C GLY A 126 -8.79 -6.28 -15.34
N ILE A 127 -7.95 -7.32 -15.37
CA ILE A 127 -7.91 -8.38 -14.35
C ILE A 127 -7.43 -7.82 -13.01
N PHE A 128 -8.16 -8.14 -11.95
CA PHE A 128 -7.71 -7.98 -10.58
C PHE A 128 -7.21 -9.34 -10.04
N SER A 129 -6.13 -9.29 -9.30
CA SER A 129 -5.57 -10.45 -8.60
C SER A 129 -5.36 -10.07 -7.14
N VAL A 130 -5.78 -10.93 -6.24
CA VAL A 130 -5.55 -10.78 -4.79
C VAL A 130 -4.48 -11.77 -4.37
N TRP A 131 -3.56 -11.32 -3.56
CA TRP A 131 -2.61 -12.17 -2.86
C TRP A 131 -2.95 -12.16 -1.39
N PHE A 132 -3.35 -13.33 -0.91
CA PHE A 132 -3.67 -13.54 0.50
C PHE A 132 -2.39 -13.54 1.31
N MET A 133 -2.33 -12.67 2.30
CA MET A 133 -1.12 -12.42 3.07
C MET A 133 -1.26 -12.87 4.52
N ASN A 134 -0.13 -13.23 5.12
CA ASN A 134 0.02 -13.31 6.57
C ASN A 134 1.19 -12.38 6.93
N GLY A 135 0.87 -11.16 7.37
CA GLY A 135 1.86 -10.10 7.47
C GLY A 135 2.55 -9.91 6.12
N THR A 136 3.85 -10.10 6.08
CA THR A 136 4.67 -9.94 4.86
C THR A 136 4.86 -11.20 4.02
N THR A 137 4.19 -12.30 4.38
CA THR A 137 4.31 -13.59 3.69
C THR A 137 3.06 -13.88 2.86
N ARG A 138 3.23 -14.15 1.56
CA ARG A 138 2.12 -14.58 0.70
C ARG A 138 1.76 -16.04 0.95
N LEU A 139 0.49 -16.28 1.30
CA LEU A 139 -0.08 -17.61 1.51
C LEU A 139 -0.70 -18.19 0.25
N GLY A 140 -1.34 -17.37 -0.57
CA GLY A 140 -2.07 -17.82 -1.75
C GLY A 140 -2.44 -16.67 -2.68
N THR A 141 -3.17 -17.01 -3.74
CA THR A 141 -3.66 -16.05 -4.73
C THR A 141 -5.10 -16.34 -5.13
N GLY A 142 -5.88 -15.27 -5.29
CA GLY A 142 -7.18 -15.28 -5.94
C GLY A 142 -7.14 -14.42 -7.20
N SER A 143 -8.02 -14.69 -8.16
CA SER A 143 -8.19 -13.84 -9.33
C SER A 143 -9.66 -13.57 -9.54
N PHE A 144 -9.98 -12.31 -9.80
CA PHE A 144 -11.32 -11.93 -10.22
C PHE A 144 -11.36 -11.85 -11.72
N LEU A 145 -12.32 -12.53 -12.34
CA LEU A 145 -12.56 -12.46 -13.78
C LEU A 145 -12.92 -11.01 -14.17
N PRO A 146 -12.61 -10.63 -15.42
CA PRO A 146 -12.95 -9.30 -15.90
C PRO A 146 -14.45 -9.08 -15.81
N PHE A 147 -14.82 -8.05 -15.09
CA PHE A 147 -16.20 -7.59 -15.10
C PHE A 147 -16.49 -6.92 -16.44
N THR A 148 -17.69 -7.13 -16.97
CA THR A 148 -18.12 -6.51 -18.23
C THR A 148 -18.54 -5.03 -18.08
N ARG A 149 -18.32 -4.43 -16.90
CA ARG A 149 -18.64 -3.03 -16.62
C ARG A 149 -17.40 -2.14 -16.67
N PRO A 150 -17.53 -0.85 -16.97
CA PRO A 150 -16.44 0.11 -16.91
C PRO A 150 -15.73 0.08 -15.55
N ILE A 151 -14.40 0.17 -15.55
CA ILE A 151 -13.53 0.04 -14.36
C ILE A 151 -13.96 1.00 -13.23
N GLN A 152 -14.45 2.20 -13.57
CA GLN A 152 -14.87 3.20 -12.59
C GLN A 152 -16.05 2.71 -11.72
N ASP A 153 -16.99 1.97 -12.32
CA ASP A 153 -18.16 1.45 -11.59
C ASP A 153 -17.78 0.25 -10.71
N GLN A 154 -16.70 -0.46 -11.07
CA GLN A 154 -16.21 -1.62 -10.33
C GLN A 154 -15.48 -1.22 -9.05
N ILE A 155 -14.65 -0.19 -9.09
CA ILE A 155 -13.95 0.34 -7.91
C ILE A 155 -14.95 0.90 -6.90
N ASN A 156 -15.98 1.62 -7.39
CA ASN A 156 -17.04 2.13 -6.52
C ASN A 156 -17.87 1.00 -5.89
N GLY A 157 -18.08 -0.13 -6.61
CA GLY A 157 -18.76 -1.31 -6.09
C GLY A 157 -17.99 -2.04 -4.99
N LEU A 158 -16.67 -2.10 -5.11
CA LEU A 158 -15.78 -2.70 -4.08
C LEU A 158 -15.70 -1.87 -2.79
N LEU A 159 -15.85 -0.54 -2.91
CA LEU A 159 -15.87 0.35 -1.74
C LEU A 159 -17.19 0.32 -0.96
N TRP A 160 -18.29 -0.16 -1.58
CA TRP A 160 -19.64 -0.18 -0.99
C TRP A 160 -20.21 -1.59 -0.77
N GLY A 161 -19.50 -2.62 -1.19
CA GLY A 161 -19.98 -4.01 -1.21
C GLY A 161 -19.85 -4.76 0.12
N CYS A 162 -19.56 -4.11 1.22
CA CYS A 162 -19.73 -4.68 2.55
C CYS A 162 -21.10 -4.28 3.09
N GLY A 163 -22.13 -5.04 2.71
CA GLY A 163 -23.44 -4.86 3.31
C GLY A 163 -24.60 -5.20 2.36
N VAL A 164 -25.20 -6.29 2.69
CA VAL A 164 -26.57 -6.75 2.72
C VAL A 164 -26.82 -7.95 1.82
N ALA A 165 -26.68 -9.12 2.43
CA ALA A 165 -27.54 -10.26 2.08
C ALA A 165 -28.93 -9.99 2.65
N MET A 166 -29.94 -9.93 1.76
CA MET A 166 -31.31 -10.26 2.13
C MET A 166 -31.68 -11.56 1.47
#